data_07f2ba7f3061193b1f67a771cdc16e67
#
_entry.id   07f2ba7f3061193b1f67a771cdc16e67
#
_cell.length_a   1.000
_cell.length_b   1.000
_cell.length_c   1.000
_cell.angle_alpha   90.00
_cell.angle_beta   90.00
_cell.angle_gamma   90.00
#
_symmetry.space_group_name_H-M   'P 1'
#
loop_
_entity.id
_entity.type
_entity.pdbx_description
1 polymer ?
#
loop_
_entity_poly.entity_id
_entity_poly.type
_entity_poly.pdbx_seq_one_letter_code
_entity_poly.pdbx_strand_id
1 'polypeptide(L)'
;RVRLVDFETIRDKTGSQRLVAFGRYAGIAGAFDFLRGCGEFMLEKGYQTPFIHLGSAYMYEDFSAMKEALDKIAGQINKRGLPKNHTPMVFAVTGTGRVAQGILDVLELLPHQKIDPDDLRFYFESGLVENKKIIIS
;
A
#
# COMPACT_ATOMS: atom_id res chain seq x y z
N ARG A 1 -30.56 -11.91 -28.42
CA ARG A 1 -30.77 -11.41 -27.04
C ARG A 1 -29.54 -11.82 -26.22
N VAL A 2 -28.91 -10.84 -25.60
CA VAL A 2 -27.79 -11.08 -24.64
C VAL A 2 -28.41 -11.07 -23.23
N ARG A 3 -28.01 -12.04 -22.39
CA ARG A 3 -28.29 -12.02 -20.96
C ARG A 3 -27.06 -11.47 -20.25
N LEU A 4 -27.21 -10.36 -19.57
CA LEU A 4 -26.19 -9.77 -18.70
C LEU A 4 -26.56 -10.04 -17.25
N VAL A 5 -25.63 -10.59 -16.49
CA VAL A 5 -25.75 -10.74 -15.05
C VAL A 5 -24.63 -9.93 -14.42
N ASP A 6 -25.00 -8.88 -13.70
CA ASP A 6 -24.06 -8.07 -12.94
C ASP A 6 -23.92 -8.67 -11.52
N PHE A 7 -22.76 -9.27 -11.24
CA PHE A 7 -22.50 -9.89 -9.94
C PHE A 7 -22.44 -8.85 -8.79
N GLU A 8 -22.21 -7.58 -9.08
CA GLU A 8 -22.23 -6.53 -8.05
C GLU A 8 -23.63 -6.23 -7.53
N THR A 9 -24.65 -6.63 -8.28
CA THR A 9 -26.06 -6.50 -7.85
C THR A 9 -26.57 -7.68 -7.05
N ILE A 10 -25.79 -8.77 -6.93
CA ILE A 10 -26.16 -9.93 -6.13
C ILE A 10 -26.06 -9.57 -4.66
N ARG A 11 -27.21 -9.59 -3.98
CA ARG A 11 -27.35 -9.23 -2.57
C ARG A 11 -27.86 -10.39 -1.73
N ASP A 12 -27.72 -10.26 -0.43
CA ASP A 12 -28.31 -11.18 0.53
C ASP A 12 -29.86 -11.11 0.50
N LYS A 13 -30.52 -12.01 1.24
CA LYS A 13 -31.99 -12.06 1.29
C LYS A 13 -32.62 -10.77 1.83
N THR A 14 -31.90 -9.98 2.58
CA THR A 14 -32.36 -8.69 3.13
C THR A 14 -32.11 -7.53 2.20
N GLY A 15 -31.35 -7.72 1.11
CA GLY A 15 -30.92 -6.66 0.18
C GLY A 15 -29.86 -5.71 0.76
N SER A 16 -29.40 -5.95 1.99
CA SER A 16 -28.51 -5.03 2.70
C SER A 16 -27.05 -5.19 2.31
N GLN A 17 -26.59 -6.40 2.02
CA GLN A 17 -25.18 -6.68 1.73
C GLN A 17 -24.97 -7.28 0.34
N ARG A 18 -23.94 -6.83 -0.37
CA ARG A 18 -23.49 -7.51 -1.59
C ARG A 18 -22.82 -8.83 -1.20
N LEU A 19 -23.23 -9.91 -1.86
CA LEU A 19 -22.65 -11.25 -1.62
C LEU A 19 -21.28 -11.40 -2.28
N VAL A 20 -21.06 -10.73 -3.40
CA VAL A 20 -19.78 -10.72 -4.11
C VAL A 20 -19.10 -9.37 -3.89
N ALA A 21 -17.99 -9.37 -3.18
CA ALA A 21 -17.23 -8.17 -2.88
C ALA A 21 -15.75 -8.53 -2.70
N PHE A 22 -14.87 -7.78 -3.36
CA PHE A 22 -13.41 -8.00 -3.38
C PHE A 22 -12.64 -6.93 -2.61
N GLY A 23 -13.28 -6.23 -1.67
CA GLY A 23 -12.72 -5.03 -1.02
C GLY A 23 -11.30 -5.22 -0.50
N ARG A 24 -11.00 -6.30 0.24
CA ARG A 24 -9.66 -6.57 0.75
C ARG A 24 -8.64 -6.79 -0.37
N TYR A 25 -8.99 -7.60 -1.37
CA TYR A 25 -8.10 -7.87 -2.50
C TYR A 25 -7.90 -6.64 -3.38
N ALA A 26 -8.92 -5.79 -3.54
CA ALA A 26 -8.78 -4.50 -4.20
C ALA A 26 -7.81 -3.58 -3.44
N GLY A 27 -7.86 -3.59 -2.11
CA GLY A 27 -6.91 -2.87 -1.26
C GLY A 27 -5.48 -3.38 -1.43
N ILE A 28 -5.27 -4.71 -1.43
CA ILE A 28 -3.96 -5.33 -1.63
C ILE A 28 -3.39 -4.95 -3.00
N ALA A 29 -4.14 -5.20 -4.08
CA ALA A 29 -3.67 -4.92 -5.43
C ALA A 29 -3.41 -3.41 -5.64
N GLY A 30 -4.34 -2.57 -5.17
CA GLY A 30 -4.22 -1.12 -5.29
C GLY A 30 -3.02 -0.56 -4.51
N ALA A 31 -2.76 -1.03 -3.28
CA ALA A 31 -1.59 -0.60 -2.52
C ALA A 31 -0.28 -1.04 -3.17
N PHE A 32 -0.24 -2.24 -3.73
CA PHE A 32 0.93 -2.75 -4.41
C PHE A 32 1.25 -1.93 -5.67
N ASP A 33 0.25 -1.69 -6.53
CA ASP A 33 0.40 -0.86 -7.72
C ASP A 33 0.69 0.61 -7.37
N PHE A 34 0.14 1.12 -6.26
CA PHE A 34 0.45 2.45 -5.75
C PHE A 34 1.92 2.58 -5.33
N LEU A 35 2.49 1.60 -4.61
CA LEU A 35 3.91 1.60 -4.26
C LEU A 35 4.79 1.63 -5.51
N ARG A 36 4.47 0.82 -6.52
CA ARG A 36 5.14 0.88 -7.81
C ARG A 36 5.04 2.28 -8.45
N GLY A 37 3.83 2.84 -8.51
CA GLY A 37 3.59 4.19 -9.03
C GLY A 37 4.37 5.27 -8.27
N CYS A 38 4.50 5.13 -6.92
CA CYS A 38 5.38 5.97 -6.13
C CYS A 38 6.85 5.84 -6.58
N GLY A 39 7.29 4.63 -6.87
CA GLY A 39 8.63 4.38 -7.41
C GLY A 39 8.89 5.10 -8.73
N GLU A 40 7.94 5.00 -9.66
CA GLU A 40 8.00 5.66 -10.96
C GLU A 40 7.98 7.20 -10.82
N PHE A 41 7.06 7.72 -10.00
CA PHE A 41 6.97 9.16 -9.74
C PHE A 41 8.25 9.73 -9.11
N MET A 42 8.82 9.03 -8.13
CA MET A 42 10.05 9.46 -7.49
C MET A 42 11.22 9.43 -8.46
N LEU A 43 11.30 8.42 -9.34
CA LEU A 43 12.34 8.33 -10.37
C LEU A 43 12.23 9.49 -11.38
N GLU A 44 11.02 9.86 -11.78
CA GLU A 44 10.79 11.04 -12.64
C GLU A 44 11.32 12.33 -12.00
N LYS A 45 11.25 12.44 -10.68
CA LYS A 45 11.80 13.57 -9.90
C LYS A 45 13.31 13.44 -9.62
N GLY A 46 13.99 12.41 -10.16
CA GLY A 46 15.41 12.18 -9.97
C GLY A 46 15.76 11.42 -8.67
N TYR A 47 14.79 10.84 -7.98
CA TYR A 47 14.99 10.09 -6.73
C TYR A 47 14.73 8.60 -6.95
N GLN A 48 15.74 7.79 -6.73
CA GLN A 48 15.61 6.34 -6.82
C GLN A 48 15.09 5.77 -5.51
N THR A 49 13.97 5.02 -5.56
CA THR A 49 13.46 4.24 -4.44
C THR A 49 13.41 2.77 -4.80
N PRO A 50 13.45 1.84 -3.83
CA PRO A 50 13.30 0.42 -4.10
C PRO A 50 11.97 0.06 -4.77
N PHE A 51 10.92 0.87 -4.60
CA PHE A 51 9.58 0.63 -5.14
C PHE A 51 9.54 0.49 -6.67
N ILE A 52 10.49 1.09 -7.38
CA ILE A 52 10.60 0.96 -8.86
C ILE A 52 10.83 -0.49 -9.31
N HIS A 53 11.28 -1.37 -8.41
CA HIS A 53 11.52 -2.78 -8.72
C HIS A 53 10.29 -3.68 -8.54
N LEU A 54 9.14 -3.12 -8.13
CA LEU A 54 7.88 -3.84 -8.08
C LEU A 54 7.27 -3.96 -9.49
N GLY A 55 6.75 -5.14 -9.82
CA GLY A 55 5.85 -5.32 -10.96
C GLY A 55 4.44 -4.77 -10.66
N SER A 56 3.55 -4.78 -11.63
CA SER A 56 2.11 -4.57 -11.37
C SER A 56 1.51 -5.77 -10.66
N ALA A 57 0.48 -5.55 -9.84
CA ALA A 57 -0.14 -6.61 -9.04
C ALA A 57 -0.59 -7.82 -9.89
N TYR A 58 -1.13 -7.59 -11.09
CA TYR A 58 -1.58 -8.64 -12.00
C TYR A 58 -0.46 -9.54 -12.56
N MET A 59 0.82 -9.15 -12.41
CA MET A 59 1.97 -9.93 -12.86
C MET A 59 2.37 -11.04 -11.88
N TYR A 60 1.79 -11.05 -10.69
CA TYR A 60 2.07 -12.04 -9.66
C TYR A 60 0.96 -13.10 -9.62
N GLU A 61 1.37 -14.35 -9.46
CA GLU A 61 0.44 -15.49 -9.46
C GLU A 61 -0.54 -15.42 -8.28
N ASP A 62 -0.04 -15.01 -7.11
CA ASP A 62 -0.83 -14.89 -5.88
C ASP A 62 -0.24 -13.85 -4.91
N PHE A 63 -0.89 -13.71 -3.75
CA PHE A 63 -0.42 -12.78 -2.71
C PHE A 63 0.90 -13.25 -2.07
N SER A 64 1.24 -14.54 -2.11
CA SER A 64 2.53 -15.03 -1.58
C SER A 64 3.69 -14.52 -2.43
N ALA A 65 3.56 -14.59 -3.77
CA ALA A 65 4.55 -14.04 -4.69
C ALA A 65 4.71 -12.51 -4.54
N MET A 66 3.60 -11.80 -4.27
CA MET A 66 3.66 -10.36 -3.96
C MET A 66 4.43 -10.09 -2.65
N LYS A 67 4.21 -10.89 -1.60
CA LYS A 67 4.95 -10.78 -0.33
C LYS A 67 6.44 -10.97 -0.51
N GLU A 68 6.86 -11.98 -1.28
CA GLU A 68 8.28 -12.20 -1.58
C GLU A 68 8.92 -11.01 -2.29
N ALA A 69 8.18 -10.34 -3.18
CA ALA A 69 8.65 -9.12 -3.82
C ALA A 69 8.79 -7.97 -2.79
N LEU A 70 7.80 -7.81 -1.89
CA LEU A 70 7.84 -6.80 -0.82
C LEU A 70 8.97 -7.08 0.18
N ASP A 71 9.27 -8.32 0.52
CA ASP A 71 10.39 -8.69 1.38
C ASP A 71 11.73 -8.23 0.80
N LYS A 72 11.90 -8.36 -0.53
CA LYS A 72 13.10 -7.84 -1.23
C LYS A 72 13.18 -6.31 -1.14
N ILE A 73 12.04 -5.63 -1.29
CA ILE A 73 11.96 -4.17 -1.13
C ILE A 73 12.29 -3.76 0.31
N ALA A 74 11.71 -4.44 1.31
CA ALA A 74 11.98 -4.23 2.72
C ALA A 74 13.49 -4.38 3.04
N GLY A 75 14.12 -5.43 2.51
CA GLY A 75 15.57 -5.64 2.61
C GLY A 75 16.38 -4.48 2.01
N GLN A 76 15.96 -3.92 0.88
CA GLN A 76 16.63 -2.77 0.28
C GLN A 76 16.45 -1.49 1.10
N ILE A 77 15.25 -1.25 1.65
CA ILE A 77 14.98 -0.11 2.55
C ILE A 77 15.87 -0.22 3.79
N ASN A 78 15.94 -1.39 4.43
CA ASN A 78 16.79 -1.62 5.61
C ASN A 78 18.27 -1.37 5.31
N LYS A 79 18.74 -1.78 4.13
CA LYS A 79 20.15 -1.66 3.73
C LYS A 79 20.54 -0.25 3.31
N ARG A 80 19.74 0.39 2.45
CA ARG A 80 20.10 1.65 1.78
C ARG A 80 19.30 2.86 2.29
N GLY A 81 18.13 2.62 2.88
CA GLY A 81 17.16 3.65 3.23
C GLY A 81 16.39 4.20 2.01
N LEU A 82 15.43 5.04 2.30
CA LEU A 82 14.69 5.88 1.34
C LEU A 82 15.44 7.20 1.12
N PRO A 83 15.14 7.96 0.04
CA PRO A 83 15.80 9.23 -0.24
C PRO A 83 15.67 10.21 0.94
N LYS A 84 16.80 10.66 1.50
CA LYS A 84 16.83 11.52 2.70
C LYS A 84 16.04 12.83 2.53
N ASN A 85 16.06 13.41 1.33
CA ASN A 85 15.35 14.66 1.04
C ASN A 85 13.82 14.50 1.00
N HIS A 86 13.31 13.27 0.99
CA HIS A 86 11.88 12.91 0.97
C HIS A 86 11.54 11.97 2.14
N THR A 87 12.25 12.12 3.24
CA THR A 87 12.02 11.37 4.47
C THR A 87 11.50 12.32 5.55
N PRO A 88 10.49 11.90 6.32
CA PRO A 88 9.80 10.62 6.26
C PRO A 88 8.84 10.50 5.08
N MET A 89 8.73 9.29 4.53
CA MET A 89 7.70 8.98 3.53
C MET A 89 6.45 8.51 4.28
N VAL A 90 5.38 9.30 4.22
CA VAL A 90 4.13 9.06 4.95
C VAL A 90 3.06 8.54 4.00
N PHE A 91 2.42 7.45 4.39
CA PHE A 91 1.27 6.86 3.72
C PHE A 91 0.05 7.02 4.63
N ALA A 92 -0.83 7.93 4.28
CA ALA A 92 -2.10 8.11 4.98
C ALA A 92 -3.15 7.15 4.42
N VAL A 93 -3.75 6.35 5.31
CA VAL A 93 -4.79 5.39 4.96
C VAL A 93 -6.11 5.84 5.59
N THR A 94 -7.06 6.27 4.74
CA THR A 94 -8.37 6.72 5.22
C THR A 94 -9.38 5.58 5.22
N GLY A 95 -10.22 5.54 6.26
CA GLY A 95 -11.28 4.55 6.44
C GLY A 95 -10.82 3.27 7.14
N THR A 96 -11.81 2.49 7.58
CA THR A 96 -11.59 1.27 8.39
C THR A 96 -12.18 0.01 7.73
N GLY A 97 -12.62 0.13 6.48
CA GLY A 97 -13.26 -0.94 5.73
C GLY A 97 -12.29 -1.98 5.19
N ARG A 98 -12.83 -2.96 4.47
CA ARG A 98 -12.04 -4.07 3.89
C ARG A 98 -10.94 -3.60 2.93
N VAL A 99 -11.16 -2.50 2.21
CA VAL A 99 -10.14 -1.92 1.30
C VAL A 99 -8.97 -1.40 2.12
N ALA A 100 -9.23 -0.59 3.16
CA ALA A 100 -8.19 -0.08 4.05
C ALA A 100 -7.39 -1.22 4.71
N GLN A 101 -8.07 -2.28 5.16
CA GLN A 101 -7.40 -3.47 5.69
C GLN A 101 -6.46 -4.10 4.66
N GLY A 102 -6.88 -4.23 3.40
CA GLY A 102 -6.03 -4.74 2.32
C GLY A 102 -4.83 -3.85 2.03
N ILE A 103 -4.97 -2.53 2.13
CA ILE A 103 -3.86 -1.58 2.01
C ILE A 103 -2.85 -1.82 3.14
N LEU A 104 -3.32 -1.94 4.38
CA LEU A 104 -2.47 -2.18 5.55
C LEU A 104 -1.75 -3.52 5.46
N ASP A 105 -2.41 -4.59 4.94
CA ASP A 105 -1.78 -5.90 4.71
C ASP A 105 -0.51 -5.80 3.84
N VAL A 106 -0.44 -4.81 2.95
CA VAL A 106 0.71 -4.56 2.08
C VAL A 106 1.73 -3.65 2.75
N LEU A 107 1.29 -2.51 3.28
CA LEU A 107 2.20 -1.51 3.85
C LEU A 107 2.94 -2.03 5.08
N GLU A 108 2.28 -2.86 5.90
CA GLU A 108 2.86 -3.44 7.11
C GLU A 108 3.94 -4.52 6.84
N LEU A 109 4.07 -4.99 5.60
CA LEU A 109 5.18 -5.87 5.19
C LEU A 109 6.49 -5.09 4.96
N LEU A 110 6.43 -3.77 4.84
CA LEU A 110 7.61 -2.92 4.74
C LEU A 110 8.08 -2.52 6.14
N PRO A 111 9.36 -2.15 6.32
CA PRO A 111 9.80 -1.49 7.54
C PRO A 111 8.97 -0.23 7.79
N HIS A 112 8.21 -0.20 8.86
CA HIS A 112 7.24 0.87 9.10
C HIS A 112 7.16 1.28 10.57
N GLN A 113 6.56 2.44 10.80
CA GLN A 113 6.09 2.92 12.09
C GLN A 113 4.69 3.48 11.92
N LYS A 114 3.77 3.09 12.80
CA LYS A 114 2.42 3.68 12.86
C LYS A 114 2.46 4.93 13.74
N ILE A 115 1.89 6.01 13.23
CA ILE A 115 1.77 7.29 13.95
C ILE A 115 0.34 7.77 13.77
N ASP A 116 -0.29 8.17 14.88
CA ASP A 116 -1.61 8.78 14.83
C ASP A 116 -1.56 10.08 14.03
N PRO A 117 -2.56 10.39 13.19
CA PRO A 117 -2.61 11.63 12.43
C PRO A 117 -2.39 12.88 13.28
N ASP A 118 -2.91 12.89 14.51
CA ASP A 118 -2.77 14.04 15.43
C ASP A 118 -1.33 14.21 15.93
N ASP A 119 -0.53 13.14 15.97
CA ASP A 119 0.86 13.14 16.41
C ASP A 119 1.87 13.40 15.28
N LEU A 120 1.44 13.36 14.01
CA LEU A 120 2.35 13.52 12.86
C LEU A 120 3.14 14.82 12.93
N ARG A 121 2.48 15.94 13.28
CA ARG A 121 3.15 17.23 13.40
C ARG A 121 4.28 17.20 14.42
N PHE A 122 4.01 16.67 15.60
CA PHE A 122 5.02 16.52 16.67
C PHE A 122 6.17 15.61 16.22
N TYR A 123 5.87 14.52 15.51
CA TYR A 123 6.89 13.62 14.96
C TYR A 123 7.84 14.35 13.99
N PHE A 124 7.31 15.19 13.10
CA PHE A 124 8.13 15.98 12.19
C PHE A 124 9.00 17.01 12.91
N GLU A 125 8.44 17.69 13.91
CA GLU A 125 9.13 18.73 14.69
C GLU A 125 10.20 18.14 15.63
N SER A 126 10.09 16.87 16.01
CA SER A 126 11.05 16.20 16.92
C SER A 126 12.43 15.93 16.30
N GLY A 127 12.55 15.98 14.97
CA GLY A 127 13.78 15.64 14.26
C GLY A 127 14.19 14.15 14.31
N LEU A 128 13.36 13.27 14.91
CA LEU A 128 13.60 11.82 15.03
C LEU A 128 13.23 11.06 13.75
N VAL A 129 13.40 11.70 12.60
CA VAL A 129 13.00 11.16 11.31
C VAL A 129 14.04 10.17 10.78
N GLU A 130 13.63 8.93 10.55
CA GLU A 130 14.48 7.89 10.01
C GLU A 130 14.13 7.57 8.55
N ASN A 131 15.14 7.35 7.71
CA ASN A 131 14.93 6.99 6.31
C ASN A 131 14.86 5.48 6.03
N LYS A 132 14.91 4.65 7.06
CA LYS A 132 14.87 3.18 6.95
C LYS A 132 13.50 2.57 7.21
N LYS A 133 12.49 3.41 7.26
CA LYS A 133 11.09 3.00 7.43
C LYS A 133 10.15 3.99 6.76
N ILE A 134 8.95 3.53 6.44
CA ILE A 134 7.82 4.36 6.08
C ILE A 134 7.00 4.70 7.32
N ILE A 135 6.21 5.76 7.25
CA ILE A 135 5.22 6.08 8.27
C ILE A 135 3.84 5.70 7.72
N ILE A 136 3.04 5.01 8.53
CA ILE A 136 1.63 4.71 8.26
C ILE A 136 0.79 5.53 9.25
N SER A 137 -0.12 6.30 8.71
CA SER A 137 -1.01 7.16 9.48
C SER A 137 -2.47 7.06 9.00
#